data_e80e31ecc8d7c4ef9f8142421b5a5600
#
_entry.id   e80e31ecc8d7c4ef9f8142421b5a5600
#
_cell.length_a   1.000
_cell.length_b   1.000
_cell.length_c   1.000
_cell.angle_alpha   90.00
_cell.angle_beta   90.00
_cell.angle_gamma   90.00
#
_symmetry.space_group_name_H-M   'P 1'
#
loop_
_entity.id
_entity.type
_entity.pdbx_description
1 polymer ?
#
loop_
_entity_poly.entity_id
_entity_poly.type
_entity_poly.pdbx_seq_one_letter_code
_entity_poly.pdbx_strand_id
1 'polypeptide(L)'
;MAVPLVPLDADAPSMTTARLVFTGRGGEYFRIWVVNLLLTVITAGLYSAWTKVRKAKYFAQNTRLDGHVFGYHGNPKAILRGRIIALVLLGAYTWGFQFSRVAGLVTLVVLCAAGPWLFMRSQQFKLGNTSFRGLRFGFDARVGEAYRIMLPILVLWFAPAVVTALTADEGWQLGLVGLVTTLAIPWMHHRLKAYQHGRAVYGDRAFAFLGARRKFYGVYLKGAGLVVLAVLLGTTVAFVIAWFRRPASQFPGTGFEAAIYGGIIVLPVYVFAWPFLAARLQQAVWTSTRLGDVRFRTEIKARALFKIVFKSVMLTLLTCGLYWPFAAVALARYRIECVRVDSELPLTAIAADLHGRPVAALGEGAADTFGLDLGL
;
A
#
# COMPACT_ATOMS: atom_id res chain seq x y z
N MET A 1 27.01 -57.85 28.73
CA MET A 1 27.07 -56.38 28.91
C MET A 1 26.19 -55.78 27.83
N ALA A 2 24.98 -55.38 28.14
CA ALA A 2 24.05 -54.76 27.18
C ALA A 2 24.31 -53.24 27.24
N VAL A 3 24.64 -52.65 26.10
CA VAL A 3 24.75 -51.21 25.89
C VAL A 3 23.33 -50.64 25.94
N PRO A 4 23.00 -49.67 26.81
CA PRO A 4 21.70 -49.04 26.82
C PRO A 4 21.51 -48.23 25.52
N LEU A 5 20.49 -48.58 24.74
CA LEU A 5 20.00 -47.75 23.63
C LEU A 5 19.50 -46.45 24.20
N VAL A 6 20.23 -45.37 23.97
CA VAL A 6 19.75 -43.99 24.21
C VAL A 6 18.60 -43.75 23.25
N PRO A 7 17.41 -43.30 23.71
CA PRO A 7 16.30 -42.96 22.84
C PRO A 7 16.72 -41.79 21.95
N LEU A 8 16.72 -41.98 20.65
CA LEU A 8 16.85 -40.94 19.62
C LEU A 8 15.51 -40.14 19.48
N ASP A 9 14.94 -39.71 20.58
CA ASP A 9 13.96 -38.64 20.60
C ASP A 9 14.67 -37.31 20.70
N ALA A 10 15.59 -37.07 19.76
CA ALA A 10 16.20 -35.77 19.57
C ALA A 10 15.16 -34.83 18.96
N ASP A 11 14.60 -34.01 19.83
CA ASP A 11 13.88 -32.74 19.62
C ASP A 11 13.80 -32.32 18.16
N ALA A 12 12.69 -32.64 17.50
CA ALA A 12 12.30 -31.88 16.32
C ALA A 12 12.26 -30.41 16.76
N PRO A 13 12.98 -29.49 16.08
CA PRO A 13 13.08 -28.10 16.53
C PRO A 13 11.67 -27.54 16.72
N SER A 14 11.34 -27.27 18.00
CA SER A 14 10.02 -26.77 18.37
C SER A 14 9.84 -25.39 17.74
N MET A 15 9.02 -25.33 16.67
CA MET A 15 8.72 -24.07 16.01
C MET A 15 8.09 -23.08 17.01
N THR A 16 8.78 -22.01 17.31
CA THR A 16 8.24 -20.94 18.14
C THR A 16 7.33 -20.06 17.29
N THR A 17 6.04 -20.02 17.60
CA THR A 17 5.08 -19.16 16.94
C THR A 17 4.85 -17.90 17.75
N ALA A 18 5.28 -16.76 17.23
CA ALA A 18 5.00 -15.44 17.80
C ALA A 18 3.87 -14.73 17.03
N ARG A 19 3.03 -13.99 17.76
CA ARG A 19 1.97 -13.16 17.18
C ARG A 19 2.33 -11.70 17.27
N LEU A 20 1.99 -10.94 16.22
CA LEU A 20 1.99 -9.50 16.29
C LEU A 20 0.80 -9.03 17.14
N VAL A 21 1.04 -8.10 18.07
CA VAL A 21 0.03 -7.51 18.94
C VAL A 21 -0.01 -6.01 18.73
N PHE A 22 -1.19 -5.43 18.60
CA PHE A 22 -1.36 -3.99 18.45
C PHE A 22 -2.04 -3.37 19.66
N THR A 23 -1.33 -2.51 20.38
CA THR A 23 -1.78 -1.90 21.65
C THR A 23 -2.42 -0.51 21.48
N GLY A 24 -2.30 0.11 20.30
CA GLY A 24 -2.79 1.46 20.05
C GLY A 24 -4.31 1.61 20.21
N ARG A 25 -4.75 2.75 20.75
CA ARG A 25 -6.16 3.06 21.02
C ARG A 25 -6.68 4.13 20.07
N GLY A 26 -7.93 3.98 19.60
CA GLY A 26 -8.57 4.94 18.69
C GLY A 26 -8.63 6.37 19.23
N GLY A 27 -8.92 6.53 20.54
CA GLY A 27 -8.97 7.85 21.18
C GLY A 27 -7.61 8.56 21.26
N GLU A 28 -6.53 7.82 21.50
CA GLU A 28 -5.16 8.36 21.49
C GLU A 28 -4.80 8.84 20.07
N TYR A 29 -5.08 8.01 19.09
CA TYR A 29 -4.80 8.35 17.71
C TYR A 29 -5.68 9.50 17.19
N PHE A 30 -6.92 9.60 17.66
CA PHE A 30 -7.82 10.72 17.34
C PHE A 30 -7.22 12.06 17.78
N ARG A 31 -6.69 12.17 19.01
CA ARG A 31 -6.02 13.38 19.50
C ARG A 31 -4.84 13.78 18.60
N ILE A 32 -4.00 12.81 18.23
CA ILE A 32 -2.87 13.04 17.30
C ILE A 32 -3.39 13.50 15.94
N TRP A 33 -4.45 12.86 15.43
CA TRP A 33 -5.00 13.15 14.12
C TRP A 33 -5.64 14.53 14.01
N VAL A 34 -6.42 14.95 15.01
CA VAL A 34 -7.06 16.29 15.02
C VAL A 34 -6.01 17.39 15.00
N VAL A 35 -4.99 17.31 15.87
CA VAL A 35 -3.90 18.29 15.87
C VAL A 35 -3.17 18.32 14.53
N ASN A 36 -2.89 17.16 13.97
CA ASN A 36 -2.22 17.06 12.68
C ASN A 36 -3.09 17.61 11.53
N LEU A 37 -4.41 17.38 11.57
CA LEU A 37 -5.35 17.90 10.59
C LEU A 37 -5.37 19.43 10.63
N LEU A 38 -5.55 20.02 11.80
CA LEU A 38 -5.56 21.48 11.98
C LEU A 38 -4.25 22.11 11.51
N LEU A 39 -3.11 21.58 11.93
CA LEU A 39 -1.82 22.09 11.49
C LEU A 39 -1.59 21.92 9.98
N THR A 40 -2.10 20.85 9.37
CA THR A 40 -1.99 20.64 7.93
C THR A 40 -2.84 21.65 7.16
N VAL A 41 -4.05 21.96 7.64
CA VAL A 41 -4.93 22.97 7.04
C VAL A 41 -4.31 24.37 7.18
N ILE A 42 -3.88 24.77 8.39
CA ILE A 42 -3.28 26.09 8.65
C ILE A 42 -2.01 26.30 7.80
N THR A 43 -1.21 25.26 7.58
CA THR A 43 0.04 25.35 6.80
C THR A 43 -0.14 25.04 5.31
N ALA A 44 -1.38 25.04 4.80
CA ALA A 44 -1.69 24.68 3.40
C ALA A 44 -1.00 23.38 2.94
N GLY A 45 -0.98 22.35 3.80
CA GLY A 45 -0.42 21.04 3.49
C GLY A 45 1.06 20.85 3.82
N LEU A 46 1.83 21.88 4.11
CA LEU A 46 3.27 21.74 4.43
C LEU A 46 3.51 20.85 5.65
N TYR A 47 2.65 20.93 6.67
CA TYR A 47 2.76 20.12 7.88
C TYR A 47 2.49 18.62 7.64
N SER A 48 1.96 18.23 6.48
CA SER A 48 1.62 16.83 6.17
C SER A 48 2.81 15.85 6.25
N ALA A 49 4.05 16.32 6.07
CA ALA A 49 5.25 15.51 6.26
C ALA A 49 5.46 15.11 7.74
N TRP A 50 5.21 16.03 8.68
CA TRP A 50 5.24 15.75 10.13
C TRP A 50 4.10 14.84 10.55
N THR A 51 2.91 15.03 9.97
CA THR A 51 1.75 14.14 10.15
C THR A 51 2.09 12.70 9.78
N LYS A 52 2.77 12.48 8.64
CA LYS A 52 3.20 11.14 8.20
C LYS A 52 4.15 10.50 9.21
N VAL A 53 5.17 11.24 9.68
CA VAL A 53 6.12 10.72 10.66
C VAL A 53 5.44 10.41 12.00
N ARG A 54 4.58 11.31 12.51
CA ARG A 54 3.82 11.07 13.75
C ARG A 54 2.93 9.83 13.65
N LYS A 55 2.22 9.70 12.52
CA LYS A 55 1.41 8.50 12.23
C LYS A 55 2.27 7.24 12.24
N ALA A 56 3.35 7.20 11.44
CA ALA A 56 4.22 6.02 11.35
C ALA A 56 4.81 5.67 12.72
N LYS A 57 5.27 6.66 13.49
CA LYS A 57 5.79 6.48 14.84
C LYS A 57 4.75 5.90 15.79
N TYR A 58 3.52 6.42 15.79
CA TYR A 58 2.43 5.90 16.62
C TYR A 58 2.13 4.43 16.31
N PHE A 59 1.98 4.08 15.03
CA PHE A 59 1.67 2.69 14.65
C PHE A 59 2.84 1.75 14.94
N ALA A 60 4.08 2.13 14.69
CA ALA A 60 5.26 1.33 15.00
C ALA A 60 5.39 1.07 16.51
N GLN A 61 5.32 2.11 17.33
CA GLN A 61 5.47 2.00 18.79
C GLN A 61 4.32 1.21 19.47
N ASN A 62 3.17 1.12 18.81
CA ASN A 62 2.04 0.31 19.29
C ASN A 62 1.99 -1.10 18.67
N THR A 63 2.95 -1.46 17.80
CA THR A 63 3.07 -2.82 17.27
C THR A 63 4.16 -3.56 18.03
N ARG A 64 3.81 -4.75 18.56
CA ARG A 64 4.70 -5.59 19.34
C ARG A 64 4.82 -6.97 18.71
N LEU A 65 6.03 -7.52 18.75
CA LEU A 65 6.33 -8.91 18.41
C LEU A 65 7.21 -9.48 19.52
N ASP A 66 6.80 -10.57 20.12
CA ASP A 66 7.54 -11.21 21.19
C ASP A 66 7.95 -10.21 22.31
N GLY A 67 6.98 -9.40 22.78
CA GLY A 67 7.18 -8.38 23.81
C GLY A 67 7.91 -7.11 23.38
N HIS A 68 8.60 -7.10 22.26
CA HIS A 68 9.39 -5.96 21.78
C HIS A 68 8.60 -5.09 20.81
N VAL A 69 8.80 -3.77 20.91
CA VAL A 69 8.13 -2.77 20.07
C VAL A 69 8.94 -2.46 18.81
N PHE A 70 8.23 -2.10 17.74
CA PHE A 70 8.86 -1.51 16.56
C PHE A 70 9.12 -0.03 16.78
N GLY A 71 10.21 0.49 16.19
CA GLY A 71 10.54 1.90 16.18
C GLY A 71 10.44 2.51 14.78
N TYR A 72 10.17 3.82 14.71
CA TYR A 72 10.25 4.58 13.47
C TYR A 72 11.00 5.89 13.70
N HIS A 73 12.00 6.18 12.87
CA HIS A 73 12.98 7.26 13.05
C HIS A 73 13.02 8.24 11.85
N GLY A 74 12.01 8.25 11.00
CA GLY A 74 11.99 9.09 9.80
C GLY A 74 12.07 10.57 10.09
N ASN A 75 12.82 11.31 9.24
CA ASN A 75 12.98 12.76 9.35
C ASN A 75 11.91 13.46 8.49
N PRO A 76 10.99 14.25 9.08
CA PRO A 76 9.92 14.91 8.34
C PRO A 76 10.41 15.95 7.32
N LYS A 77 11.53 16.65 7.60
CA LYS A 77 12.10 17.62 6.65
C LYS A 77 12.56 16.95 5.34
N ALA A 78 13.09 15.74 5.46
CA ALA A 78 13.54 14.99 4.30
C ALA A 78 12.34 14.47 3.47
N ILE A 79 11.24 14.05 4.12
CA ILE A 79 9.98 13.69 3.46
C ILE A 79 9.39 14.91 2.74
N LEU A 80 9.41 16.08 3.37
CA LEU A 80 8.93 17.32 2.75
C LEU A 80 9.68 17.66 1.46
N ARG A 81 11.02 17.54 1.45
CA ARG A 81 11.82 17.74 0.23
C ARG A 81 11.41 16.80 -0.90
N GLY A 82 11.22 15.52 -0.58
CA GLY A 82 10.74 14.54 -1.56
C GLY A 82 9.35 14.88 -2.12
N ARG A 83 8.43 15.35 -1.28
CA ARG A 83 7.09 15.80 -1.71
C ARG A 83 7.14 17.03 -2.61
N ILE A 84 7.98 18.01 -2.30
CA ILE A 84 8.14 19.19 -3.16
C ILE A 84 8.59 18.77 -4.55
N ILE A 85 9.60 17.90 -4.65
CA ILE A 85 10.07 17.37 -5.94
C ILE A 85 8.92 16.64 -6.67
N ALA A 86 8.18 15.79 -5.97
CA ALA A 86 7.05 15.06 -6.56
C ALA A 86 5.94 16.00 -7.05
N LEU A 87 5.61 17.04 -6.28
CA LEU A 87 4.61 18.05 -6.67
C LEU A 87 5.06 18.86 -7.89
N VAL A 88 6.35 19.23 -7.98
CA VAL A 88 6.92 19.90 -9.15
C VAL A 88 6.82 18.99 -10.39
N LEU A 89 7.19 17.73 -10.26
CA LEU A 89 7.09 16.75 -11.36
C LEU A 89 5.63 16.49 -11.77
N LEU A 90 4.72 16.40 -10.81
CA LEU A 90 3.29 16.24 -11.07
C LEU A 90 2.69 17.49 -11.75
N GLY A 91 3.06 18.68 -11.28
CA GLY A 91 2.69 19.94 -11.92
C GLY A 91 3.21 20.04 -13.35
N ALA A 92 4.46 19.70 -13.56
CA ALA A 92 5.05 19.65 -14.91
C ALA A 92 4.31 18.65 -15.82
N TYR A 93 3.88 17.50 -15.28
CA TYR A 93 3.08 16.52 -16.02
C TYR A 93 1.68 17.05 -16.37
N THR A 94 0.96 17.62 -15.40
CA THR A 94 -0.42 18.08 -15.63
C THR A 94 -0.47 19.28 -16.57
N TRP A 95 0.46 20.22 -16.46
CA TRP A 95 0.51 21.40 -17.32
C TRP A 95 1.28 21.17 -18.62
N GLY A 96 2.24 20.24 -18.66
CA GLY A 96 3.03 19.96 -19.85
C GLY A 96 2.18 19.66 -21.06
N PHE A 97 1.15 18.83 -20.94
CA PHE A 97 0.21 18.53 -22.02
C PHE A 97 -0.71 19.69 -22.41
N GLN A 98 -0.92 20.66 -21.53
CA GLN A 98 -1.70 21.87 -21.84
C GLN A 98 -0.89 22.84 -22.70
N PHE A 99 0.45 22.89 -22.52
CA PHE A 99 1.32 23.74 -23.34
C PHE A 99 1.57 23.15 -24.73
N SER A 100 1.97 21.88 -24.78
CA SER A 100 2.16 21.17 -26.04
C SER A 100 2.25 19.65 -25.81
N ARG A 101 1.91 18.88 -26.85
CA ARG A 101 2.08 17.42 -26.83
C ARG A 101 3.54 17.02 -26.57
N VAL A 102 4.50 17.76 -27.16
CA VAL A 102 5.94 17.53 -26.99
C VAL A 102 6.36 17.76 -25.53
N ALA A 103 5.92 18.85 -24.90
CA ALA A 103 6.23 19.14 -23.49
C ALA A 103 5.67 18.05 -22.56
N GLY A 104 4.45 17.59 -22.81
CA GLY A 104 3.84 16.48 -22.06
C GLY A 104 4.62 15.17 -22.20
N LEU A 105 5.01 14.80 -23.42
CA LEU A 105 5.80 13.59 -23.67
C LEU A 105 7.21 13.67 -23.04
N VAL A 106 7.88 14.81 -23.14
CA VAL A 106 9.18 15.04 -22.47
C VAL A 106 9.04 14.86 -20.95
N THR A 107 7.97 15.40 -20.35
CA THR A 107 7.73 15.24 -18.93
C THR A 107 7.50 13.77 -18.56
N LEU A 108 6.78 12.99 -19.38
CA LEU A 108 6.63 11.54 -19.19
C LEU A 108 7.97 10.81 -19.22
N VAL A 109 8.85 11.15 -20.15
CA VAL A 109 10.21 10.57 -20.23
C VAL A 109 10.99 10.88 -18.95
N VAL A 110 10.92 12.11 -18.45
CA VAL A 110 11.56 12.51 -17.18
C VAL A 110 10.98 11.72 -15.99
N LEU A 111 9.66 11.53 -15.93
CA LEU A 111 9.01 10.73 -14.89
C LEU A 111 9.42 9.26 -14.97
N CYS A 112 9.47 8.68 -16.17
CA CYS A 112 9.94 7.31 -16.36
C CYS A 112 11.42 7.14 -16.00
N ALA A 113 12.23 8.15 -16.23
CA ALA A 113 13.65 8.16 -15.87
C ALA A 113 13.86 8.34 -14.35
N ALA A 114 13.15 9.26 -13.71
CA ALA A 114 13.29 9.53 -12.28
C ALA A 114 12.55 8.51 -11.38
N GLY A 115 11.40 8.00 -11.83
CA GLY A 115 10.47 7.19 -11.05
C GLY A 115 11.11 5.95 -10.40
N PRO A 116 11.81 5.08 -11.13
CA PRO A 116 12.43 3.88 -10.56
C PRO A 116 13.45 4.20 -9.47
N TRP A 117 14.26 5.21 -9.68
CA TRP A 117 15.24 5.67 -8.69
C TRP A 117 14.57 6.24 -7.44
N LEU A 118 13.56 7.11 -7.60
CA LEU A 118 12.78 7.67 -6.50
C LEU A 118 12.08 6.56 -5.69
N PHE A 119 11.50 5.58 -6.37
CA PHE A 119 10.84 4.45 -5.72
C PHE A 119 11.83 3.61 -4.90
N MET A 120 12.99 3.27 -5.45
CA MET A 120 14.05 2.55 -4.74
C MET A 120 14.48 3.33 -3.48
N ARG A 121 14.73 4.64 -3.61
CA ARG A 121 15.10 5.51 -2.48
C ARG A 121 14.01 5.58 -1.42
N SER A 122 12.74 5.57 -1.83
CA SER A 122 11.60 5.51 -0.92
C SER A 122 11.61 4.23 -0.05
N GLN A 123 11.85 3.06 -0.68
CA GLN A 123 11.92 1.79 0.05
C GLN A 123 13.12 1.77 1.00
N GLN A 124 14.29 2.26 0.57
CA GLN A 124 15.47 2.39 1.39
C GLN A 124 15.21 3.30 2.60
N PHE A 125 14.56 4.44 2.41
CA PHE A 125 14.23 5.36 3.50
C PHE A 125 13.22 4.74 4.48
N LYS A 126 12.14 4.14 3.97
CA LYS A 126 11.07 3.53 4.80
C LYS A 126 11.66 2.43 5.70
N LEU A 127 12.37 1.48 5.13
CA LEU A 127 12.97 0.37 5.86
C LEU A 127 14.11 0.82 6.76
N GLY A 128 15.03 1.67 6.27
CA GLY A 128 16.15 2.18 7.07
C GLY A 128 15.75 3.03 8.27
N ASN A 129 14.54 3.60 8.26
CA ASN A 129 13.96 4.31 9.41
C ASN A 129 13.06 3.45 10.29
N THR A 130 12.82 2.19 9.93
CA THR A 130 12.08 1.24 10.76
C THR A 130 13.08 0.38 11.54
N SER A 131 12.83 0.18 12.83
CA SER A 131 13.68 -0.66 13.68
C SER A 131 12.84 -1.67 14.47
N PHE A 132 13.46 -2.78 14.80
CA PHE A 132 12.91 -3.78 15.72
C PHE A 132 14.06 -4.28 16.61
N ARG A 133 13.85 -4.37 17.92
CA ARG A 133 14.88 -4.76 18.91
C ARG A 133 16.20 -3.97 18.76
N GLY A 134 16.12 -2.69 18.42
CA GLY A 134 17.31 -1.83 18.23
C GLY A 134 17.98 -1.95 16.84
N LEU A 135 17.71 -3.00 16.07
CA LEU A 135 18.21 -3.17 14.72
C LEU A 135 17.33 -2.51 13.69
N ARG A 136 17.93 -1.83 12.72
CA ARG A 136 17.20 -1.21 11.59
C ARG A 136 17.00 -2.21 10.47
N PHE A 137 15.88 -2.10 9.80
CA PHE A 137 15.68 -2.76 8.52
C PHE A 137 16.48 -2.04 7.44
N GLY A 138 16.80 -2.74 6.37
CA GLY A 138 17.47 -2.21 5.20
C GLY A 138 16.77 -2.61 3.91
N PHE A 139 17.18 -2.01 2.81
CA PHE A 139 16.73 -2.36 1.47
C PHE A 139 17.93 -2.43 0.54
N ASP A 140 18.38 -3.65 0.25
CA ASP A 140 19.55 -3.93 -0.59
C ASP A 140 19.11 -4.12 -2.04
N ALA A 141 19.02 -3.01 -2.78
CA ALA A 141 18.66 -3.01 -4.18
C ALA A 141 19.61 -2.14 -5.01
N ARG A 142 19.97 -2.64 -6.18
CA ARG A 142 20.78 -1.92 -7.16
C ARG A 142 19.90 -1.05 -8.05
N VAL A 143 20.43 0.09 -8.48
CA VAL A 143 19.69 1.04 -9.35
C VAL A 143 19.19 0.36 -10.63
N GLY A 144 20.04 -0.38 -11.34
CA GLY A 144 19.66 -1.08 -12.57
C GLY A 144 18.52 -2.09 -12.38
N GLU A 145 18.42 -2.69 -11.20
CA GLU A 145 17.32 -3.61 -10.87
C GLU A 145 16.00 -2.84 -10.69
N ALA A 146 16.04 -1.69 -10.01
CA ALA A 146 14.88 -0.82 -9.88
C ALA A 146 14.30 -0.44 -11.25
N TYR A 147 15.17 -0.07 -12.20
CA TYR A 147 14.74 0.23 -13.57
C TYR A 147 14.16 -0.98 -14.29
N ARG A 148 14.81 -2.15 -14.21
CA ARG A 148 14.31 -3.39 -14.84
C ARG A 148 12.92 -3.78 -14.35
N ILE A 149 12.59 -3.45 -13.10
CA ILE A 149 11.31 -3.81 -12.49
C ILE A 149 10.27 -2.72 -12.69
N MET A 150 10.63 -1.47 -12.44
CA MET A 150 9.68 -0.36 -12.40
C MET A 150 9.40 0.25 -13.78
N LEU A 151 10.39 0.28 -14.68
CA LEU A 151 10.21 0.92 -15.98
C LEU A 151 9.07 0.29 -16.79
N PRO A 152 8.95 -1.06 -16.93
CA PRO A 152 7.82 -1.66 -17.63
C PRO A 152 6.46 -1.32 -16.97
N ILE A 153 6.44 -1.16 -15.64
CA ILE A 153 5.24 -0.77 -14.90
C ILE A 153 4.84 0.66 -15.24
N LEU A 154 5.81 1.58 -15.24
CA LEU A 154 5.57 2.99 -15.57
C LEU A 154 5.15 3.17 -17.03
N VAL A 155 5.82 2.47 -17.97
CA VAL A 155 5.45 2.50 -19.39
C VAL A 155 4.00 2.06 -19.60
N LEU A 156 3.58 0.95 -18.99
CA LEU A 156 2.19 0.49 -19.07
C LEU A 156 1.21 1.45 -18.38
N TRP A 157 1.62 2.06 -17.27
CA TRP A 157 0.80 3.02 -16.53
C TRP A 157 0.55 4.30 -17.32
N PHE A 158 1.57 4.80 -18.01
CA PHE A 158 1.47 6.01 -18.84
C PHE A 158 1.06 5.76 -20.28
N ALA A 159 0.96 4.50 -20.72
CA ALA A 159 0.57 4.16 -22.10
C ALA A 159 -0.74 4.82 -22.55
N PRO A 160 -1.81 4.91 -21.73
CA PRO A 160 -3.03 5.63 -22.14
C PRO A 160 -2.76 7.11 -22.45
N ALA A 161 -1.95 7.79 -21.63
CA ALA A 161 -1.62 9.20 -21.86
C ALA A 161 -0.78 9.40 -23.15
N VAL A 162 0.13 8.47 -23.44
CA VAL A 162 0.93 8.50 -24.68
C VAL A 162 0.03 8.29 -25.89
N VAL A 163 -0.87 7.29 -25.85
CA VAL A 163 -1.82 7.04 -26.94
C VAL A 163 -2.70 8.25 -27.18
N THR A 164 -3.31 8.82 -26.14
CA THR A 164 -4.14 10.03 -26.26
C THR A 164 -3.36 11.22 -26.84
N ALA A 165 -2.06 11.34 -26.55
CA ALA A 165 -1.22 12.42 -27.08
C ALA A 165 -0.84 12.23 -28.56
N LEU A 166 -0.72 10.98 -29.04
CA LEU A 166 -0.26 10.64 -30.38
C LEU A 166 -1.39 10.39 -31.37
N THR A 167 -2.57 9.96 -30.91
CA THR A 167 -3.70 9.62 -31.77
C THR A 167 -4.81 10.68 -31.65
N ALA A 168 -5.26 11.19 -32.78
CA ALA A 168 -6.44 12.01 -32.87
C ALA A 168 -7.65 11.09 -33.04
N ASP A 169 -8.52 11.03 -32.01
CA ASP A 169 -9.91 10.50 -32.03
C ASP A 169 -10.18 9.00 -32.30
N GLU A 170 -9.21 8.11 -32.16
CA GLU A 170 -9.52 6.67 -32.29
C GLU A 170 -9.71 5.99 -30.91
N GLY A 171 -10.93 6.03 -30.38
CA GLY A 171 -11.29 5.47 -29.06
C GLY A 171 -10.97 3.98 -28.90
N TRP A 172 -10.90 3.18 -29.97
CA TRP A 172 -10.55 1.75 -29.90
C TRP A 172 -9.11 1.51 -29.41
N GLN A 173 -8.15 2.39 -29.82
CA GLN A 173 -6.74 2.28 -29.40
C GLN A 173 -6.63 2.50 -27.89
N LEU A 174 -7.33 3.48 -27.34
CA LEU A 174 -7.39 3.75 -25.91
C LEU A 174 -8.04 2.58 -25.17
N GLY A 175 -9.10 2.00 -25.75
CA GLY A 175 -9.75 0.80 -25.23
C GLY A 175 -8.80 -0.41 -25.16
N LEU A 176 -8.03 -0.64 -26.24
CA LEU A 176 -7.04 -1.73 -26.30
C LEU A 176 -5.92 -1.53 -25.25
N VAL A 177 -5.36 -0.33 -25.18
CA VAL A 177 -4.32 -0.02 -24.17
C VAL A 177 -4.87 -0.16 -22.77
N GLY A 178 -6.08 0.31 -22.50
CA GLY A 178 -6.76 0.14 -21.21
C GLY A 178 -6.95 -1.34 -20.85
N LEU A 179 -7.36 -2.17 -21.81
CA LEU A 179 -7.49 -3.62 -21.64
C LEU A 179 -6.14 -4.27 -21.30
N VAL A 180 -5.09 -3.98 -22.08
CA VAL A 180 -3.74 -4.52 -21.87
C VAL A 180 -3.21 -4.11 -20.48
N THR A 181 -3.35 -2.84 -20.13
CA THR A 181 -2.93 -2.31 -18.84
C THR A 181 -3.68 -3.01 -17.69
N THR A 182 -5.00 -3.19 -17.82
CA THR A 182 -5.83 -3.88 -16.82
C THR A 182 -5.40 -5.33 -16.63
N LEU A 183 -5.17 -6.06 -17.72
CA LEU A 183 -4.69 -7.45 -17.67
C LEU A 183 -3.26 -7.56 -17.11
N ALA A 184 -2.45 -6.51 -17.23
CA ALA A 184 -1.11 -6.46 -16.69
C ALA A 184 -1.06 -6.11 -15.18
N ILE A 185 -2.12 -5.54 -14.58
CA ILE A 185 -2.15 -5.14 -13.15
C ILE A 185 -1.69 -6.26 -12.21
N PRO A 186 -2.17 -7.52 -12.30
CA PRO A 186 -1.72 -8.58 -11.39
C PRO A 186 -0.23 -8.89 -11.52
N TRP A 187 0.30 -8.83 -12.74
CA TRP A 187 1.73 -9.01 -13.02
C TRP A 187 2.55 -7.86 -12.46
N MET A 188 2.12 -6.62 -12.67
CA MET A 188 2.76 -5.40 -12.14
C MET A 188 2.81 -5.48 -10.60
N HIS A 189 1.70 -5.80 -9.97
CA HIS A 189 1.61 -5.92 -8.51
C HIS A 189 2.52 -7.02 -7.97
N HIS A 190 2.52 -8.21 -8.59
CA HIS A 190 3.43 -9.29 -8.22
C HIS A 190 4.90 -8.85 -8.30
N ARG A 191 5.33 -8.25 -9.42
CA ARG A 191 6.72 -7.77 -9.59
C ARG A 191 7.10 -6.75 -8.53
N LEU A 192 6.19 -5.80 -8.25
CA LEU A 192 6.40 -4.78 -7.24
C LEU A 192 6.57 -5.40 -5.84
N LYS A 193 5.69 -6.34 -5.46
CA LYS A 193 5.77 -7.02 -4.16
C LYS A 193 7.00 -7.94 -4.07
N ALA A 194 7.35 -8.63 -5.13
CA ALA A 194 8.58 -9.42 -5.19
C ALA A 194 9.83 -8.55 -4.96
N TYR A 195 9.87 -7.36 -5.54
CA TYR A 195 10.96 -6.41 -5.32
C TYR A 195 10.96 -5.85 -3.89
N GLN A 196 9.80 -5.38 -3.39
CA GLN A 196 9.68 -4.81 -2.05
C GLN A 196 10.07 -5.80 -0.94
N HIS A 197 9.59 -7.03 -1.03
CA HIS A 197 9.84 -8.07 -0.02
C HIS A 197 11.15 -8.83 -0.26
N GLY A 198 11.56 -9.04 -1.51
CA GLY A 198 12.75 -9.80 -1.84
C GLY A 198 14.08 -9.03 -1.71
N ARG A 199 14.02 -7.71 -1.49
CA ARG A 199 15.20 -6.86 -1.29
C ARG A 199 15.24 -6.21 0.10
N ALA A 200 14.28 -6.53 0.95
CA ALA A 200 14.35 -6.14 2.35
C ALA A 200 15.40 -6.98 3.08
N VAL A 201 16.06 -6.37 4.07
CA VAL A 201 17.03 -7.04 4.94
C VAL A 201 16.76 -6.65 6.39
N TYR A 202 17.11 -7.56 7.32
CA TYR A 202 17.03 -7.29 8.75
C TYR A 202 18.23 -7.97 9.44
N GLY A 203 19.12 -7.15 9.99
CA GLY A 203 20.41 -7.63 10.49
C GLY A 203 21.24 -8.24 9.36
N ASP A 204 21.70 -9.45 9.55
CA ASP A 204 22.48 -10.25 8.60
C ASP A 204 21.61 -11.05 7.61
N ARG A 205 20.29 -11.03 7.75
CA ARG A 205 19.36 -11.85 6.98
C ARG A 205 18.60 -11.08 5.94
N ALA A 206 18.59 -11.61 4.72
CA ALA A 206 17.78 -11.10 3.62
C ALA A 206 16.40 -11.73 3.60
N PHE A 207 15.38 -10.94 3.29
CA PHE A 207 14.06 -11.45 2.98
C PHE A 207 14.04 -12.11 1.60
N ALA A 208 13.27 -13.18 1.47
CA ALA A 208 13.01 -13.86 0.21
C ALA A 208 11.50 -13.84 -0.08
N PHE A 209 11.14 -13.59 -1.34
CA PHE A 209 9.77 -13.64 -1.81
C PHE A 209 9.59 -14.81 -2.77
N LEU A 210 8.80 -15.81 -2.36
CA LEU A 210 8.55 -17.05 -3.09
C LEU A 210 7.15 -17.10 -3.72
N GLY A 211 6.52 -15.96 -3.91
CA GLY A 211 5.15 -15.84 -4.41
C GLY A 211 5.03 -16.19 -5.89
N ALA A 212 4.13 -17.11 -6.23
CA ALA A 212 3.82 -17.45 -7.61
C ALA A 212 2.90 -16.39 -8.26
N ARG A 213 3.20 -15.97 -9.49
CA ARG A 213 2.39 -15.02 -10.28
C ARG A 213 0.93 -15.47 -10.41
N ARG A 214 0.71 -16.78 -10.59
CA ARG A 214 -0.64 -17.37 -10.73
C ARG A 214 -1.56 -17.05 -9.55
N LYS A 215 -1.02 -16.96 -8.33
CA LYS A 215 -1.81 -16.59 -7.14
C LYS A 215 -2.37 -15.16 -7.25
N PHE A 216 -1.59 -14.22 -7.77
CA PHE A 216 -2.03 -12.84 -7.98
C PHE A 216 -3.15 -12.79 -9.03
N TYR A 217 -2.96 -13.42 -10.18
CA TYR A 217 -4.02 -13.49 -11.19
C TYR A 217 -5.32 -14.08 -10.65
N GLY A 218 -5.24 -15.18 -9.88
CA GLY A 218 -6.43 -15.79 -9.27
C GLY A 218 -7.15 -14.87 -8.27
N VAL A 219 -6.40 -14.05 -7.51
CA VAL A 219 -6.99 -13.05 -6.60
C VAL A 219 -7.68 -11.94 -7.38
N TYR A 220 -7.01 -11.39 -8.41
CA TYR A 220 -7.55 -10.30 -9.21
C TYR A 220 -8.75 -10.74 -10.05
N LEU A 221 -8.76 -11.97 -10.61
CA LEU A 221 -9.90 -12.49 -11.35
C LEU A 221 -11.15 -12.62 -10.47
N LYS A 222 -11.00 -13.16 -9.25
CA LYS A 222 -12.10 -13.24 -8.28
C LYS A 222 -12.52 -11.82 -7.82
N GLY A 223 -11.56 -10.91 -7.63
CA GLY A 223 -11.82 -9.51 -7.29
C GLY A 223 -12.58 -8.79 -8.41
N ALA A 224 -12.21 -9.01 -9.67
CA ALA A 224 -12.89 -8.43 -10.82
C ALA A 224 -14.38 -8.85 -10.87
N GLY A 225 -14.69 -10.12 -10.60
CA GLY A 225 -16.08 -10.57 -10.48
C GLY A 225 -16.87 -9.82 -9.40
N LEU A 226 -16.24 -9.58 -8.24
CA LEU A 226 -16.86 -8.78 -7.17
C LEU A 226 -17.02 -7.31 -7.55
N VAL A 227 -16.05 -6.72 -8.27
CA VAL A 227 -16.14 -5.34 -8.77
C VAL A 227 -17.31 -5.22 -9.75
N VAL A 228 -17.42 -6.14 -10.72
CA VAL A 228 -18.53 -6.15 -11.67
C VAL A 228 -19.88 -6.25 -10.94
N LEU A 229 -19.99 -7.17 -9.98
CA LEU A 229 -21.22 -7.32 -9.18
C LEU A 229 -21.53 -6.03 -8.38
N ALA A 230 -20.53 -5.40 -7.77
CA ALA A 230 -20.70 -4.17 -7.01
C ALA A 230 -21.10 -2.97 -7.90
N VAL A 231 -20.53 -2.89 -9.11
CA VAL A 231 -20.89 -1.87 -10.11
C VAL A 231 -22.33 -2.10 -10.57
N LEU A 232 -22.71 -3.31 -10.91
CA LEU A 232 -24.08 -3.65 -11.30
C LEU A 232 -25.08 -3.29 -10.19
N LEU A 233 -24.76 -3.60 -8.94
CA LEU A 233 -25.60 -3.21 -7.80
C LEU A 233 -25.71 -1.70 -7.68
N GLY A 234 -24.59 -0.98 -7.73
CA GLY A 234 -24.57 0.49 -7.62
C GLY A 234 -25.31 1.16 -8.76
N THR A 235 -25.15 0.70 -10.01
CA THR A 235 -25.86 1.25 -11.17
C THR A 235 -27.37 0.96 -11.10
N THR A 236 -27.75 -0.23 -10.64
CA THR A 236 -29.19 -0.56 -10.43
C THR A 236 -29.81 0.36 -9.39
N VAL A 237 -29.13 0.57 -8.25
CA VAL A 237 -29.62 1.47 -7.20
C VAL A 237 -29.68 2.93 -7.72
N ALA A 238 -28.65 3.39 -8.43
CA ALA A 238 -28.65 4.73 -9.03
C ALA A 238 -29.78 4.89 -10.05
N PHE A 239 -30.03 3.88 -10.89
CA PHE A 239 -31.13 3.89 -11.86
C PHE A 239 -32.50 3.92 -11.16
N VAL A 240 -32.72 3.11 -10.14
CA VAL A 240 -33.97 3.11 -9.37
C VAL A 240 -34.22 4.48 -8.73
N ILE A 241 -33.21 5.08 -8.10
CA ILE A 241 -33.34 6.42 -7.52
C ILE A 241 -33.66 7.45 -8.60
N ALA A 242 -33.00 7.41 -9.74
CA ALA A 242 -33.24 8.31 -10.86
C ALA A 242 -34.66 8.12 -11.41
N TRP A 243 -35.15 6.87 -11.51
CA TRP A 243 -36.48 6.54 -11.98
C TRP A 243 -37.59 7.15 -11.09
N PHE A 244 -37.45 7.03 -9.77
CA PHE A 244 -38.44 7.60 -8.82
C PHE A 244 -38.35 9.10 -8.68
N ARG A 245 -37.20 9.71 -8.95
CA ARG A 245 -37.04 11.16 -8.90
C ARG A 245 -37.72 11.90 -10.05
N ARG A 246 -38.09 11.26 -11.16
CA ARG A 246 -38.68 11.80 -12.38
C ARG A 246 -38.56 13.32 -12.48
N PRO A 247 -38.05 13.92 -13.51
CA PRO A 247 -37.67 15.33 -13.52
C PRO A 247 -38.89 16.24 -13.30
N ALA A 248 -39.08 16.63 -12.04
CA ALA A 248 -39.94 17.77 -11.71
C ALA A 248 -39.26 19.11 -12.02
N SER A 249 -38.00 19.07 -12.45
CA SER A 249 -37.23 20.26 -12.78
C SER A 249 -36.37 20.04 -14.03
N GLN A 250 -36.52 20.92 -15.00
CA GLN A 250 -35.71 21.04 -16.22
C GLN A 250 -34.30 21.60 -15.93
N PHE A 251 -33.73 21.33 -14.76
CA PHE A 251 -32.36 21.71 -14.49
C PHE A 251 -31.42 20.69 -15.10
N PRO A 252 -30.47 21.09 -15.98
CA PRO A 252 -29.43 20.24 -16.46
C PRO A 252 -28.67 19.68 -15.24
N GLY A 253 -28.43 18.35 -15.22
CA GLY A 253 -27.83 17.67 -14.10
C GLY A 253 -26.60 18.41 -13.60
N THR A 254 -26.68 18.94 -12.40
CA THR A 254 -25.58 19.68 -11.79
C THR A 254 -24.45 18.71 -11.49
N GLY A 255 -23.19 19.17 -11.48
CA GLY A 255 -22.05 18.33 -11.11
C GLY A 255 -22.23 17.64 -9.75
N PHE A 256 -23.11 18.18 -8.90
CA PHE A 256 -23.52 17.60 -7.62
C PHE A 256 -24.32 16.28 -7.78
N GLU A 257 -25.25 16.21 -8.74
CA GLU A 257 -25.99 14.96 -9.03
C GLU A 257 -25.07 13.88 -9.57
N ALA A 258 -24.17 14.23 -10.49
CA ALA A 258 -23.17 13.30 -11.00
C ALA A 258 -22.26 12.77 -9.88
N ALA A 259 -21.89 13.61 -8.91
CA ALA A 259 -21.13 13.20 -7.74
C ALA A 259 -21.91 12.22 -6.83
N ILE A 260 -23.22 12.44 -6.63
CA ILE A 260 -24.07 11.53 -5.85
C ILE A 260 -24.17 10.17 -6.54
N TYR A 261 -24.53 10.12 -7.83
CA TYR A 261 -24.64 8.86 -8.57
C TYR A 261 -23.29 8.14 -8.68
N GLY A 262 -22.20 8.87 -8.92
CA GLY A 262 -20.85 8.33 -8.87
C GLY A 262 -20.52 7.72 -7.51
N GLY A 263 -20.87 8.38 -6.42
CA GLY A 263 -20.71 7.87 -5.05
C GLY A 263 -21.51 6.59 -4.80
N ILE A 264 -22.76 6.53 -5.28
CA ILE A 264 -23.61 5.33 -5.15
C ILE A 264 -23.00 4.12 -5.89
N ILE A 265 -22.34 4.33 -7.03
CA ILE A 265 -21.66 3.27 -7.77
C ILE A 265 -20.34 2.87 -7.12
N VAL A 266 -19.52 3.84 -6.67
CA VAL A 266 -18.17 3.59 -6.12
C VAL A 266 -18.23 2.99 -4.72
N LEU A 267 -19.20 3.38 -3.89
CA LEU A 267 -19.31 2.94 -2.50
C LEU A 267 -19.40 1.40 -2.36
N PRO A 268 -20.25 0.68 -3.12
CA PRO A 268 -20.28 -0.79 -3.09
C PRO A 268 -18.95 -1.42 -3.50
N VAL A 269 -18.26 -0.88 -4.52
CA VAL A 269 -16.94 -1.35 -4.91
C VAL A 269 -15.96 -1.25 -3.76
N TYR A 270 -15.90 -0.10 -3.09
CA TYR A 270 -15.02 0.10 -1.95
C TYR A 270 -15.38 -0.81 -0.76
N VAL A 271 -16.66 -0.96 -0.46
CA VAL A 271 -17.12 -1.73 0.69
C VAL A 271 -17.01 -3.25 0.48
N PHE A 272 -17.28 -3.76 -0.73
CA PHE A 272 -17.30 -5.20 -1.00
C PHE A 272 -16.00 -5.72 -1.62
N ALA A 273 -15.50 -5.09 -2.68
CA ALA A 273 -14.36 -5.59 -3.44
C ALA A 273 -13.02 -5.31 -2.74
N TRP A 274 -12.83 -4.11 -2.16
CA TRP A 274 -11.57 -3.75 -1.53
C TRP A 274 -11.20 -4.65 -0.33
N PRO A 275 -12.09 -4.97 0.64
CA PRO A 275 -11.73 -5.87 1.75
C PRO A 275 -11.36 -7.28 1.28
N PHE A 276 -12.04 -7.77 0.24
CA PHE A 276 -11.70 -9.07 -0.35
C PHE A 276 -10.30 -9.04 -0.96
N LEU A 277 -10.02 -8.07 -1.83
CA LEU A 277 -8.71 -7.91 -2.46
C LEU A 277 -7.61 -7.69 -1.42
N ALA A 278 -7.82 -6.79 -0.47
CA ALA A 278 -6.86 -6.50 0.60
C ALA A 278 -6.52 -7.75 1.42
N ALA A 279 -7.53 -8.53 1.84
CA ALA A 279 -7.31 -9.75 2.61
C ALA A 279 -6.55 -10.81 1.79
N ARG A 280 -6.98 -11.07 0.55
CA ARG A 280 -6.35 -12.09 -0.29
C ARG A 280 -4.95 -11.72 -0.76
N LEU A 281 -4.71 -10.45 -1.08
CA LEU A 281 -3.37 -9.96 -1.42
C LEU A 281 -2.45 -9.99 -0.20
N GLN A 282 -2.90 -9.57 0.96
CA GLN A 282 -2.12 -9.68 2.20
C GLN A 282 -1.76 -11.15 2.47
N GLN A 283 -2.70 -12.07 2.34
CA GLN A 283 -2.44 -13.50 2.48
C GLN A 283 -1.40 -13.98 1.46
N ALA A 284 -1.57 -13.65 0.17
CA ALA A 284 -0.65 -14.05 -0.88
C ALA A 284 0.78 -13.52 -0.68
N VAL A 285 0.91 -12.28 -0.19
CA VAL A 285 2.21 -11.64 0.04
C VAL A 285 2.91 -12.22 1.27
N TRP A 286 2.26 -12.19 2.44
CA TRP A 286 2.90 -12.60 3.68
C TRP A 286 3.24 -14.09 3.73
N THR A 287 2.34 -14.97 3.26
CA THR A 287 2.63 -16.42 3.21
C THR A 287 3.73 -16.78 2.21
N SER A 288 4.08 -15.86 1.33
CA SER A 288 5.16 -16.04 0.35
C SER A 288 6.46 -15.34 0.75
N THR A 289 6.49 -14.65 1.88
CA THR A 289 7.67 -13.94 2.38
C THR A 289 8.35 -14.78 3.45
N ARG A 290 9.69 -14.83 3.41
CA ARG A 290 10.53 -15.51 4.41
C ARG A 290 11.71 -14.61 4.80
N LEU A 291 12.21 -14.76 6.01
CA LEU A 291 13.45 -14.11 6.48
C LEU A 291 14.37 -15.20 7.04
N GLY A 292 15.27 -15.73 6.19
CA GLY A 292 16.02 -16.95 6.53
C GLY A 292 15.05 -18.08 6.91
N ASP A 293 15.16 -18.57 8.14
CA ASP A 293 14.32 -19.65 8.71
C ASP A 293 12.95 -19.16 9.18
N VAL A 294 12.76 -17.83 9.28
CA VAL A 294 11.51 -17.24 9.75
C VAL A 294 10.48 -17.25 8.63
N ARG A 295 9.31 -17.81 8.92
CA ARG A 295 8.16 -17.88 8.01
C ARG A 295 7.03 -16.99 8.52
N PHE A 296 6.41 -16.26 7.61
CA PHE A 296 5.25 -15.44 7.93
C PHE A 296 3.97 -16.15 7.47
N ARG A 297 2.98 -16.20 8.35
CA ARG A 297 1.63 -16.68 8.03
C ARG A 297 0.62 -15.59 8.35
N THR A 298 -0.50 -15.59 7.64
CA THR A 298 -1.59 -14.66 7.96
C THR A 298 -2.94 -15.38 7.94
N GLU A 299 -3.75 -15.14 8.97
CA GLU A 299 -5.08 -15.71 9.16
C GLU A 299 -6.19 -14.71 8.83
N ILE A 300 -5.89 -13.73 7.99
CA ILE A 300 -6.84 -12.68 7.62
C ILE A 300 -8.06 -13.26 6.89
N LYS A 301 -9.26 -12.97 7.41
CA LYS A 301 -10.53 -13.39 6.84
C LYS A 301 -11.21 -12.20 6.15
N ALA A 302 -11.53 -12.33 4.86
CA ALA A 302 -12.17 -11.27 4.08
C ALA A 302 -13.51 -10.82 4.71
N ARG A 303 -14.30 -11.76 5.26
CA ARG A 303 -15.58 -11.44 5.93
C ARG A 303 -15.41 -10.57 7.18
N ALA A 304 -14.38 -10.82 7.99
CA ALA A 304 -14.10 -10.01 9.18
C ALA A 304 -13.61 -8.62 8.78
N LEU A 305 -12.73 -8.55 7.78
CA LEU A 305 -12.26 -7.28 7.23
C LEU A 305 -13.41 -6.46 6.63
N PHE A 306 -14.34 -7.11 5.91
CA PHE A 306 -15.55 -6.48 5.39
C PHE A 306 -16.39 -5.84 6.53
N LYS A 307 -16.66 -6.59 7.61
CA LYS A 307 -17.42 -6.06 8.76
C LYS A 307 -16.77 -4.80 9.35
N ILE A 308 -15.43 -4.82 9.50
CA ILE A 308 -14.67 -3.66 10.00
C ILE A 308 -14.78 -2.47 9.03
N VAL A 309 -14.60 -2.71 7.73
CA VAL A 309 -14.66 -1.66 6.71
C VAL A 309 -16.07 -1.10 6.60
N PHE A 310 -17.09 -1.95 6.52
CA PHE A 310 -18.49 -1.53 6.45
C PHE A 310 -18.88 -0.65 7.65
N LYS A 311 -18.61 -1.12 8.88
CA LYS A 311 -18.85 -0.32 10.10
C LYS A 311 -18.08 1.00 10.05
N SER A 312 -16.83 0.96 9.63
CA SER A 312 -15.98 2.15 9.57
C SER A 312 -16.49 3.18 8.55
N VAL A 313 -16.92 2.73 7.37
CA VAL A 313 -17.49 3.61 6.33
C VAL A 313 -18.77 4.23 6.84
N MET A 314 -19.70 3.44 7.38
CA MET A 314 -20.97 3.94 7.90
C MET A 314 -20.77 5.00 9.00
N LEU A 315 -19.92 4.71 9.98
CA LEU A 315 -19.64 5.67 11.05
C LEU A 315 -18.88 6.90 10.56
N THR A 316 -17.98 6.74 9.58
CA THR A 316 -17.25 7.87 9.00
C THR A 316 -18.18 8.79 8.22
N LEU A 317 -19.16 8.25 7.48
CA LEU A 317 -20.18 9.02 6.79
C LEU A 317 -21.11 9.75 7.79
N LEU A 318 -21.61 9.03 8.81
CA LEU A 318 -22.47 9.60 9.84
C LEU A 318 -21.79 10.71 10.66
N THR A 319 -20.47 10.63 10.85
CA THR A 319 -19.70 11.61 11.63
C THR A 319 -18.98 12.64 10.75
N CYS A 320 -19.34 12.76 9.47
CA CYS A 320 -18.68 13.69 8.53
C CYS A 320 -17.15 13.57 8.53
N GLY A 321 -16.64 12.34 8.61
CA GLY A 321 -15.20 12.07 8.57
C GLY A 321 -14.50 11.95 9.94
N LEU A 322 -15.13 12.37 11.05
CA LEU A 322 -14.49 12.36 12.37
C LEU A 322 -14.17 10.94 12.91
N TYR A 323 -14.87 9.92 12.42
CA TYR A 323 -14.61 8.53 12.81
C TYR A 323 -13.37 7.93 12.12
N TRP A 324 -12.78 8.59 11.11
CA TRP A 324 -11.64 8.07 10.34
C TRP A 324 -10.46 7.56 11.18
N PRO A 325 -10.00 8.24 12.25
CA PRO A 325 -8.90 7.75 13.09
C PRO A 325 -9.21 6.44 13.80
N PHE A 326 -10.44 6.28 14.27
CA PHE A 326 -10.89 5.03 14.91
C PHE A 326 -10.93 3.89 13.90
N ALA A 327 -11.41 4.17 12.69
CA ALA A 327 -11.41 3.22 11.58
C ALA A 327 -9.98 2.78 11.20
N ALA A 328 -9.04 3.73 11.12
CA ALA A 328 -7.64 3.45 10.82
C ALA A 328 -6.99 2.53 11.87
N VAL A 329 -7.25 2.79 13.16
CA VAL A 329 -6.75 1.96 14.27
C VAL A 329 -7.39 0.57 14.25
N ALA A 330 -8.71 0.45 14.05
CA ALA A 330 -9.41 -0.82 13.99
C ALA A 330 -8.91 -1.69 12.82
N LEU A 331 -8.72 -1.08 11.66
CA LEU A 331 -8.21 -1.75 10.46
C LEU A 331 -6.77 -2.22 10.66
N ALA A 332 -5.89 -1.34 11.17
CA ALA A 332 -4.49 -1.66 11.44
C ALA A 332 -4.38 -2.78 12.47
N ARG A 333 -5.11 -2.70 13.59
CA ARG A 333 -5.15 -3.76 14.60
C ARG A 333 -5.47 -5.10 13.99
N TYR A 334 -6.59 -5.21 13.28
CA TYR A 334 -7.00 -6.48 12.69
C TYR A 334 -5.96 -7.04 11.70
N ARG A 335 -5.42 -6.18 10.83
CA ARG A 335 -4.42 -6.60 9.83
C ARG A 335 -3.10 -7.04 10.45
N ILE A 336 -2.65 -6.37 11.51
CA ILE A 336 -1.41 -6.68 12.23
C ILE A 336 -1.58 -7.97 13.03
N GLU A 337 -2.64 -8.09 13.84
CA GLU A 337 -2.87 -9.24 14.72
C GLU A 337 -3.16 -10.55 13.96
N CYS A 338 -3.56 -10.46 12.69
CA CYS A 338 -3.69 -11.63 11.82
C CYS A 338 -2.36 -12.20 11.34
N VAL A 339 -1.22 -11.52 11.54
CA VAL A 339 0.09 -11.99 11.10
C VAL A 339 0.75 -12.80 12.22
N ARG A 340 1.20 -14.00 11.87
CA ARG A 340 1.99 -14.88 12.73
C ARG A 340 3.39 -15.03 12.16
N VAL A 341 4.34 -15.16 13.05
CA VAL A 341 5.76 -15.35 12.74
C VAL A 341 6.18 -16.69 13.33
N ASP A 342 6.50 -17.64 12.47
CA ASP A 342 7.00 -18.95 12.86
C ASP A 342 8.52 -18.97 12.64
N SER A 343 9.30 -19.29 13.69
CA SER A 343 10.76 -19.35 13.64
C SER A 343 11.26 -20.63 14.27
N GLU A 344 12.25 -21.26 13.67
CA GLU A 344 12.97 -22.41 14.20
C GLU A 344 14.02 -21.99 15.25
N LEU A 345 14.52 -20.74 15.15
CA LEU A 345 15.44 -20.13 16.10
C LEU A 345 14.80 -18.92 16.78
N PRO A 346 15.19 -18.60 18.03
CA PRO A 346 14.71 -17.39 18.66
C PRO A 346 15.13 -16.16 17.85
N LEU A 347 14.22 -15.17 17.73
CA LEU A 347 14.48 -13.94 16.96
C LEU A 347 15.68 -13.12 17.50
N THR A 348 16.18 -13.47 18.70
CA THR A 348 17.40 -12.92 19.30
C THR A 348 18.68 -13.38 18.62
N ALA A 349 18.65 -14.49 17.88
CA ALA A 349 19.82 -15.04 17.19
C ALA A 349 20.17 -14.30 15.88
N ILE A 350 19.39 -13.30 15.48
CA ILE A 350 19.69 -12.50 14.30
C ILE A 350 20.76 -11.47 14.68
N ALA A 351 21.95 -11.62 14.09
CA ALA A 351 23.07 -10.71 14.31
C ALA A 351 22.81 -9.31 13.71
N ALA A 352 23.36 -8.28 14.35
CA ALA A 352 23.32 -6.92 13.82
C ALA A 352 24.30 -6.80 12.65
N ASP A 353 23.82 -6.42 11.50
CA ASP A 353 24.68 -5.93 10.42
C ASP A 353 25.23 -4.55 10.80
N LEU A 354 26.51 -4.45 11.04
CA LEU A 354 27.22 -3.22 11.45
C LEU A 354 27.25 -2.13 10.35
N HIS A 355 26.74 -2.42 9.14
CA HIS A 355 26.81 -1.52 7.99
C HIS A 355 25.55 -0.69 7.77
N GLY A 356 24.89 -0.23 8.82
CA GLY A 356 23.74 0.69 8.73
C GLY A 356 24.11 2.05 8.11
N ARG A 357 24.04 2.15 6.78
CA ARG A 357 24.25 3.43 6.07
C ARG A 357 23.05 4.37 6.27
N PRO A 358 23.28 5.66 6.58
CA PRO A 358 22.19 6.65 6.56
C PRO A 358 21.64 6.81 5.14
N VAL A 359 20.34 6.66 4.97
CA VAL A 359 19.67 6.69 3.66
C VAL A 359 18.95 8.02 3.46
N ALA A 360 19.15 8.63 2.29
CA ALA A 360 18.50 9.88 1.91
C ALA A 360 16.98 9.71 1.70
N ALA A 361 16.19 10.64 2.22
CA ALA A 361 14.72 10.57 2.27
C ALA A 361 14.00 11.07 1.01
N LEU A 362 14.72 11.37 -0.07
CA LEU A 362 14.13 12.00 -1.25
C LEU A 362 13.00 11.18 -1.91
N GLY A 363 13.08 9.86 -1.85
CA GLY A 363 12.12 8.98 -2.53
C GLY A 363 10.82 8.75 -1.79
N GLU A 364 10.75 8.84 -0.45
CA GLU A 364 9.53 8.51 0.30
C GLU A 364 8.41 9.52 0.06
N GLY A 365 8.74 10.82 0.06
CA GLY A 365 7.76 11.86 -0.23
C GLY A 365 7.17 11.73 -1.64
N ALA A 366 8.00 11.35 -2.62
CA ALA A 366 7.56 11.11 -3.98
C ALA A 366 6.65 9.88 -4.08
N ALA A 367 7.03 8.76 -3.47
CA ALA A 367 6.23 7.53 -3.50
C ALA A 367 4.83 7.71 -2.87
N ASP A 368 4.74 8.46 -1.77
CA ASP A 368 3.49 8.80 -1.11
C ASP A 368 2.59 9.67 -2.00
N THR A 369 3.17 10.66 -2.70
CA THR A 369 2.42 11.57 -3.57
C THR A 369 1.85 10.84 -4.80
N PHE A 370 2.58 9.87 -5.34
CA PHE A 370 2.11 9.06 -6.47
C PHE A 370 1.29 7.81 -6.04
N GLY A 371 0.97 7.65 -4.77
CA GLY A 371 0.21 6.49 -4.27
C GLY A 371 0.95 5.16 -4.40
N LEU A 372 2.27 5.17 -4.59
CA LEU A 372 3.11 3.98 -4.74
C LEU A 372 3.37 3.27 -3.40
N ASP A 373 3.03 3.90 -2.28
CA ASP A 373 2.99 3.25 -0.97
C ASP A 373 1.73 2.38 -0.88
N LEU A 374 1.79 1.24 -1.57
CA LEU A 374 0.74 0.21 -1.53
C LEU A 374 0.76 -0.48 -0.16
N GLY A 375 0.41 0.29 0.83
CA GLY A 375 0.47 0.07 2.25
C GLY A 375 0.44 -1.37 2.76
N LEU A 376 1.24 -1.61 3.76
CA LEU A 376 0.96 -2.61 4.79
C LEU A 376 -0.20 -2.15 5.65
#